data_9aeb3a95fac4bb7f0fcf925adb006022
#
_entry.id   9aeb3a95fac4bb7f0fcf925adb006022
#
_cell.length_a   1.000
_cell.length_b   1.000
_cell.length_c   1.000
_cell.angle_alpha   90.00
_cell.angle_beta   90.00
_cell.angle_gamma   90.00
#
_symmetry.space_group_name_H-M   'P 1'
#
loop_
_entity.id
_entity.type
_entity.pdbx_description
1 polymer ?
#
loop_
_entity_poly.entity_id
_entity_poly.type
_entity_poly.pdbx_seq_one_letter_code
_entity_poly.pdbx_strand_id
1 'polypeptide(L)'
;MLNIALPKGRLGDQVYELLASVGYDCKSIYDENRKLVFENPKTGVRYLLVKPSDVAIYVEHHAADVGIVGKDILMESNPDVYELLDLGLGKCRMCVAGKEDYVEDKDRPVRVATKFTNIAKEHYAKLGRDIDIIKLNGSIELAPILGLSDVIVDIVESGSTIRENHLKVLEEFLPISADRKSVV
;
A
#
# COMPACT_ATOMS: atom_id res chain seq x y z
N MET A 1 5.64 -27.00 6.64
CA MET A 1 5.67 -25.77 7.44
C MET A 1 5.04 -24.72 6.57
N LEU A 2 4.07 -23.97 7.08
CA LEU A 2 3.37 -22.91 6.35
C LEU A 2 4.24 -21.63 6.34
N ASN A 3 4.61 -21.16 5.16
CA ASN A 3 5.42 -19.95 4.98
C ASN A 3 4.51 -18.76 4.77
N ILE A 4 4.54 -17.79 5.68
CA ILE A 4 3.67 -16.61 5.64
C ILE A 4 4.51 -15.35 5.44
N ALA A 5 4.31 -14.64 4.34
CA ALA A 5 4.93 -13.35 4.10
C ALA A 5 4.13 -12.25 4.82
N LEU A 6 4.75 -11.60 5.81
CA LEU A 6 4.19 -10.48 6.56
C LEU A 6 4.85 -9.16 6.14
N PRO A 7 4.06 -8.11 5.90
CA PRO A 7 4.61 -6.78 5.67
C PRO A 7 5.22 -6.23 6.96
N LYS A 8 6.41 -5.63 6.88
CA LYS A 8 6.99 -4.90 8.02
C LYS A 8 6.12 -3.69 8.40
N GLY A 9 6.00 -3.44 9.70
CA GLY A 9 5.28 -2.29 10.28
C GLY A 9 3.89 -2.65 10.78
N ARG A 10 3.12 -1.61 11.12
CA ARG A 10 1.84 -1.72 11.85
C ARG A 10 0.87 -2.78 11.33
N LEU A 11 0.77 -2.94 10.01
CA LEU A 11 -0.08 -3.96 9.43
C LEU A 11 0.40 -5.37 9.78
N GLY A 12 1.69 -5.64 9.63
CA GLY A 12 2.25 -6.95 9.95
C GLY A 12 2.07 -7.30 11.42
N ASP A 13 2.23 -6.32 12.31
CA ASP A 13 2.03 -6.52 13.75
C ASP A 13 0.58 -6.91 14.05
N GLN A 14 -0.40 -6.17 13.52
CA GLN A 14 -1.83 -6.46 13.69
C GLN A 14 -2.23 -7.84 13.15
N VAL A 15 -1.70 -8.20 11.98
CA VAL A 15 -1.98 -9.50 11.36
C VAL A 15 -1.32 -10.64 12.12
N TYR A 16 -0.08 -10.42 12.60
CA TYR A 16 0.57 -11.42 13.43
C TYR A 16 -0.23 -11.73 14.70
N GLU A 17 -0.74 -10.70 15.40
CA GLU A 17 -1.61 -10.90 16.58
C GLU A 17 -2.87 -11.71 16.24
N LEU A 18 -3.50 -11.41 15.09
CA LEU A 18 -4.65 -12.18 14.63
C LEU A 18 -4.29 -13.64 14.37
N LEU A 19 -3.20 -13.91 13.65
CA LEU A 19 -2.75 -15.27 13.35
C LEU A 19 -2.31 -16.01 14.61
N ALA A 20 -1.66 -15.36 15.55
CA ALA A 20 -1.28 -15.94 16.83
C ALA A 20 -2.52 -16.34 17.65
N SER A 21 -3.60 -15.55 17.62
CA SER A 21 -4.84 -15.85 18.31
C SER A 21 -5.55 -17.12 17.82
N VAL A 22 -5.31 -17.51 16.56
CA VAL A 22 -5.87 -18.73 15.94
C VAL A 22 -4.88 -19.88 15.87
N GLY A 23 -3.77 -19.80 16.62
CA GLY A 23 -2.85 -20.92 16.82
C GLY A 23 -1.58 -20.92 15.96
N TYR A 24 -1.33 -19.87 15.19
CA TYR A 24 -0.08 -19.70 14.41
C TYR A 24 0.92 -18.80 15.12
N ASP A 25 1.10 -18.96 16.43
CA ASP A 25 2.03 -18.17 17.21
C ASP A 25 3.49 -18.49 16.91
N CYS A 26 4.34 -17.46 16.94
CA CYS A 26 5.80 -17.54 16.84
C CYS A 26 6.45 -16.44 17.67
N LYS A 27 6.60 -16.68 18.99
CA LYS A 27 7.00 -15.66 19.97
C LYS A 27 8.34 -15.01 19.65
N SER A 28 9.25 -15.70 18.97
CA SER A 28 10.54 -15.16 18.57
C SER A 28 10.46 -13.98 17.59
N ILE A 29 9.29 -13.70 17.02
CA ILE A 29 9.08 -12.53 16.14
C ILE A 29 9.24 -11.20 16.90
N TYR A 30 9.05 -11.21 18.22
CA TYR A 30 9.21 -10.04 19.08
C TYR A 30 10.65 -9.85 19.60
N ASP A 31 11.56 -10.78 19.28
CA ASP A 31 12.95 -10.65 19.70
C ASP A 31 13.59 -9.44 19.01
N GLU A 32 14.26 -8.60 19.79
CA GLU A 32 15.02 -7.44 19.29
C GLU A 32 16.26 -7.92 18.50
N ASN A 33 16.09 -8.20 17.23
CA ASN A 33 17.16 -8.62 16.33
C ASN A 33 16.91 -8.16 14.89
N ARG A 34 17.84 -8.47 13.97
CA ARG A 34 17.72 -8.14 12.55
C ARG A 34 17.27 -9.31 11.69
N LYS A 35 16.77 -10.38 12.27
CA LYS A 35 16.25 -11.52 11.53
C LYS A 35 15.04 -11.14 10.70
N LEU A 36 14.87 -11.81 9.60
CA LEU A 36 13.74 -11.63 8.69
C LEU A 36 12.89 -12.91 8.58
N VAL A 37 13.37 -14.01 9.16
CA VAL A 37 12.72 -15.31 9.16
C VAL A 37 12.59 -15.80 10.60
N PHE A 38 11.36 -16.15 10.98
CA PHE A 38 11.02 -16.63 12.30
C PHE A 38 10.21 -17.92 12.18
N GLU A 39 10.58 -18.94 12.92
CA GLU A 39 9.98 -20.28 12.83
C GLU A 39 9.47 -20.75 14.17
N ASN A 40 8.31 -21.42 14.15
CA ASN A 40 7.82 -22.19 15.26
C ASN A 40 7.45 -23.60 14.78
N PRO A 41 8.33 -24.60 14.95
CA PRO A 41 8.06 -25.97 14.53
C PRO A 41 6.85 -26.61 15.22
N LYS A 42 6.48 -26.14 16.43
CA LYS A 42 5.33 -26.65 17.18
C LYS A 42 3.99 -26.28 16.53
N THR A 43 3.90 -25.07 15.99
CA THR A 43 2.72 -24.58 15.28
C THR A 43 2.81 -24.81 13.77
N GLY A 44 3.97 -25.24 13.29
CA GLY A 44 4.20 -25.52 11.86
C GLY A 44 4.27 -24.27 10.99
N VAL A 45 4.55 -23.10 11.56
CA VAL A 45 4.56 -21.81 10.84
C VAL A 45 5.97 -21.25 10.70
N ARG A 46 6.20 -20.56 9.58
CA ARG A 46 7.38 -19.73 9.32
C ARG A 46 6.93 -18.36 8.82
N TYR A 47 7.31 -17.30 9.49
CA TYR A 47 7.07 -15.92 9.08
C TYR A 47 8.25 -15.33 8.35
N LEU A 48 7.99 -14.66 7.24
CA LEU A 48 8.96 -13.93 6.43
C LEU A 48 8.61 -12.44 6.52
N LEU A 49 9.47 -11.62 7.16
CA LEU A 49 9.24 -10.18 7.29
C LEU A 49 9.81 -9.46 6.08
N VAL A 50 8.95 -8.99 5.20
CA VAL A 50 9.32 -8.36 3.93
C VAL A 50 8.76 -6.93 3.83
N LYS A 51 9.20 -6.16 2.83
CA LYS A 51 8.56 -4.86 2.55
C LYS A 51 7.13 -5.09 2.08
N PRO A 52 6.17 -4.19 2.41
CA PRO A 52 4.78 -4.32 1.95
C PRO A 52 4.65 -4.51 0.43
N SER A 53 5.46 -3.78 -0.37
CA SER A 53 5.48 -3.90 -1.83
C SER A 53 5.92 -5.25 -2.36
N ASP A 54 6.63 -6.04 -1.55
CA ASP A 54 7.29 -7.26 -2.00
C ASP A 54 6.50 -8.52 -1.60
N VAL A 55 5.51 -8.40 -0.71
CA VAL A 55 4.73 -9.53 -0.19
C VAL A 55 4.14 -10.39 -1.32
N ALA A 56 3.43 -9.77 -2.24
CA ALA A 56 2.78 -10.48 -3.35
C ALA A 56 3.81 -11.19 -4.25
N ILE A 57 4.99 -10.60 -4.46
CA ILE A 57 6.09 -11.20 -5.22
C ILE A 57 6.57 -12.50 -4.58
N TYR A 58 6.69 -12.54 -3.24
CA TYR A 58 7.09 -13.75 -2.53
C TYR A 58 6.08 -14.89 -2.68
N VAL A 59 4.78 -14.58 -2.77
CA VAL A 59 3.74 -15.56 -3.02
C VAL A 59 3.72 -16.00 -4.49
N GLU A 60 3.73 -15.05 -5.42
CA GLU A 60 3.75 -15.31 -6.86
C GLU A 60 4.91 -16.23 -7.29
N HIS A 61 6.08 -16.05 -6.65
CA HIS A 61 7.25 -16.88 -6.92
C HIS A 61 7.41 -18.07 -5.96
N HIS A 62 6.36 -18.44 -5.23
CA HIS A 62 6.32 -19.62 -4.34
C HIS A 62 7.38 -19.64 -3.23
N ALA A 63 7.92 -18.47 -2.85
CA ALA A 63 8.79 -18.33 -1.69
C ALA A 63 7.98 -18.27 -0.38
N ALA A 64 6.73 -17.86 -0.46
CA ALA A 64 5.73 -17.96 0.60
C ALA A 64 4.49 -18.67 0.08
N ASP A 65 3.81 -19.41 0.98
CA ASP A 65 2.55 -20.08 0.65
C ASP A 65 1.37 -19.10 0.73
N VAL A 66 1.50 -18.11 1.60
CA VAL A 66 0.48 -17.10 1.88
C VAL A 66 1.16 -15.75 2.16
N GLY A 67 0.53 -14.67 1.77
CA GLY A 67 0.99 -13.31 2.05
C GLY A 67 -0.14 -12.39 2.49
N ILE A 68 0.19 -11.38 3.29
CA ILE A 68 -0.75 -10.35 3.70
C ILE A 68 -0.31 -9.02 3.10
N VAL A 69 -1.18 -8.42 2.31
CA VAL A 69 -0.84 -7.26 1.49
C VAL A 69 -2.00 -6.26 1.45
N GLY A 70 -1.69 -4.99 1.28
CA GLY A 70 -2.70 -3.97 1.04
C GLY A 70 -3.31 -4.10 -0.36
N LYS A 71 -4.60 -3.83 -0.50
CA LYS A 71 -5.29 -3.84 -1.81
C LYS A 71 -4.68 -2.86 -2.80
N ASP A 72 -4.14 -1.74 -2.30
CA ASP A 72 -3.39 -0.76 -3.07
C ASP A 72 -2.19 -1.38 -3.81
N ILE A 73 -1.48 -2.28 -3.13
CA ILE A 73 -0.33 -3.00 -3.73
C ILE A 73 -0.80 -3.97 -4.80
N LEU A 74 -1.87 -4.74 -4.53
CA LEU A 74 -2.44 -5.67 -5.52
C LEU A 74 -2.90 -4.93 -6.78
N MET A 75 -3.58 -3.80 -6.61
CA MET A 75 -4.06 -2.98 -7.72
C MET A 75 -2.92 -2.34 -8.51
N GLU A 76 -1.86 -1.87 -7.83
CA GLU A 76 -0.73 -1.24 -8.50
C GLU A 76 0.14 -2.25 -9.24
N SER A 77 0.44 -3.40 -8.62
CA SER A 77 1.36 -4.39 -9.19
C SER A 77 0.70 -5.46 -10.03
N ASN A 78 -0.62 -5.67 -9.85
CA ASN A 78 -1.41 -6.70 -10.53
C ASN A 78 -0.70 -8.07 -10.59
N PRO A 79 -0.28 -8.64 -9.43
CA PRO A 79 0.46 -9.89 -9.39
C PRO A 79 -0.44 -11.08 -9.76
N ASP A 80 0.15 -12.16 -10.26
CA ASP A 80 -0.56 -13.41 -10.54
C ASP A 80 -0.74 -14.25 -9.26
N VAL A 81 -1.66 -13.82 -8.41
CA VAL A 81 -1.99 -14.45 -7.12
C VAL A 81 -3.50 -14.49 -6.89
N TYR A 82 -3.94 -15.44 -6.06
CA TYR A 82 -5.33 -15.51 -5.65
C TYR A 82 -5.56 -14.68 -4.39
N GLU A 83 -6.56 -13.81 -4.42
CA GLU A 83 -7.05 -13.12 -3.24
C GLU A 83 -8.00 -14.05 -2.48
N LEU A 84 -7.54 -14.57 -1.33
CA LEU A 84 -8.25 -15.63 -0.60
C LEU A 84 -9.23 -15.08 0.44
N LEU A 85 -8.84 -14.03 1.17
CA LEU A 85 -9.60 -13.51 2.30
C LEU A 85 -9.31 -12.03 2.51
N ASP A 86 -10.37 -11.30 2.80
CA ASP A 86 -10.31 -9.93 3.27
C ASP A 86 -10.31 -9.90 4.81
N LEU A 87 -9.28 -9.31 5.41
CA LEU A 87 -9.11 -9.27 6.86
C LEU A 87 -9.82 -8.09 7.53
N GLY A 88 -10.43 -7.19 6.78
CA GLY A 88 -11.14 -6.04 7.32
C GLY A 88 -10.27 -5.02 8.08
N LEU A 89 -8.97 -4.97 7.82
CA LEU A 89 -8.00 -4.15 8.57
C LEU A 89 -7.58 -2.88 7.82
N GLY A 90 -7.69 -1.73 8.46
CA GLY A 90 -7.18 -0.42 8.02
C GLY A 90 -8.02 0.27 6.93
N LYS A 91 -8.67 1.40 7.23
CA LYS A 91 -9.46 2.22 6.29
C LYS A 91 -8.59 3.26 5.62
N CYS A 92 -8.52 3.23 4.30
CA CYS A 92 -7.86 4.27 3.52
C CYS A 92 -8.58 4.47 2.18
N ARG A 93 -8.22 5.54 1.50
CA ARG A 93 -8.78 5.89 0.20
C ARG A 93 -7.68 6.42 -0.71
N MET A 94 -7.76 6.14 -1.97
CA MET A 94 -6.90 6.74 -2.98
C MET A 94 -7.47 8.10 -3.33
N CYS A 95 -6.63 9.12 -3.25
CA CYS A 95 -7.03 10.50 -3.47
C CYS A 95 -6.10 11.19 -4.45
N VAL A 96 -6.64 12.17 -5.15
CA VAL A 96 -5.87 13.25 -5.77
C VAL A 96 -5.78 14.37 -4.74
N ALA A 97 -4.57 14.85 -4.46
CA ALA A 97 -4.35 16.00 -3.58
C ALA A 97 -3.40 17.01 -4.23
N GLY A 98 -3.56 18.27 -3.87
CA GLY A 98 -2.76 19.37 -4.42
C GLY A 98 -2.84 20.61 -3.54
N LYS A 99 -2.27 21.72 -4.01
CA LYS A 99 -2.37 23.01 -3.31
C LYS A 99 -3.82 23.45 -3.18
N GLU A 100 -4.12 24.24 -2.16
CA GLU A 100 -5.48 24.75 -1.93
C GLU A 100 -6.03 25.59 -3.08
N ASP A 101 -5.15 26.34 -3.73
CA ASP A 101 -5.45 27.24 -4.86
C ASP A 101 -5.28 26.57 -6.23
N TYR A 102 -5.03 25.24 -6.25
CA TYR A 102 -4.84 24.54 -7.52
C TYR A 102 -6.10 24.62 -8.40
N VAL A 103 -5.88 25.11 -9.62
CA VAL A 103 -6.86 25.11 -10.71
C VAL A 103 -6.27 24.32 -11.87
N GLU A 104 -6.99 23.33 -12.33
CA GLU A 104 -6.55 22.49 -13.42
C GLU A 104 -6.51 23.25 -14.75
N ASP A 105 -5.36 23.21 -15.41
CA ASP A 105 -5.18 23.67 -16.78
C ASP A 105 -5.50 22.50 -17.73
N LYS A 106 -6.58 22.65 -18.51
CA LYS A 106 -7.05 21.61 -19.43
C LYS A 106 -6.28 21.58 -20.76
N ASP A 107 -5.49 22.58 -21.04
CA ASP A 107 -4.74 22.71 -22.30
C ASP A 107 -3.39 21.98 -22.29
N ARG A 108 -3.02 21.41 -21.16
CA ARG A 108 -1.79 20.62 -21.00
C ARG A 108 -2.01 19.36 -20.14
N PRO A 109 -1.12 18.37 -20.26
CA PRO A 109 -1.12 17.22 -19.35
C PRO A 109 -0.97 17.63 -17.88
N VAL A 110 -1.67 16.93 -16.97
CA VAL A 110 -1.52 17.13 -15.53
C VAL A 110 -0.26 16.40 -15.08
N ARG A 111 0.64 17.11 -14.39
CA ARG A 111 1.83 16.49 -13.79
C ARG A 111 1.44 15.86 -12.44
N VAL A 112 1.55 14.54 -12.37
CA VAL A 112 1.11 13.74 -11.23
C VAL A 112 2.30 13.06 -10.57
N ALA A 113 2.64 13.43 -9.34
CA ALA A 113 3.63 12.71 -8.55
C ALA A 113 2.95 11.59 -7.75
N THR A 114 3.47 10.37 -7.86
CA THR A 114 2.89 9.21 -7.19
C THR A 114 3.85 8.02 -7.15
N LYS A 115 3.65 7.13 -6.19
CA LYS A 115 4.20 5.76 -6.23
C LYS A 115 3.26 4.78 -6.94
N PHE A 116 1.98 5.14 -7.10
CA PHE A 116 0.90 4.34 -7.67
C PHE A 116 0.68 4.71 -9.14
N THR A 117 1.65 4.38 -9.96
CA THR A 117 1.69 4.85 -11.36
C THR A 117 0.60 4.23 -12.23
N ASN A 118 0.26 2.97 -12.00
CA ASN A 118 -0.75 2.26 -12.77
C ASN A 118 -2.15 2.69 -12.36
N ILE A 119 -2.40 2.82 -11.05
CA ILE A 119 -3.66 3.34 -10.51
C ILE A 119 -3.92 4.76 -11.02
N ALA A 120 -2.90 5.64 -10.99
CA ALA A 120 -3.04 7.00 -11.50
C ALA A 120 -3.35 7.03 -12.99
N LYS A 121 -2.65 6.24 -13.81
CA LYS A 121 -2.92 6.14 -15.26
C LYS A 121 -4.34 5.69 -15.54
N GLU A 122 -4.80 4.65 -14.85
CA GLU A 122 -6.14 4.12 -15.03
C GLU A 122 -7.22 5.15 -14.65
N HIS A 123 -7.03 5.88 -13.53
CA HIS A 123 -7.95 6.92 -13.09
C HIS A 123 -8.08 8.03 -14.14
N TYR A 124 -6.96 8.63 -14.54
CA TYR A 124 -6.98 9.74 -15.51
C TYR A 124 -7.41 9.30 -16.92
N ALA A 125 -7.11 8.06 -17.33
CA ALA A 125 -7.60 7.51 -18.58
C ALA A 125 -9.14 7.41 -18.60
N LYS A 126 -9.77 7.03 -17.47
CA LYS A 126 -11.24 7.02 -17.34
C LYS A 126 -11.85 8.43 -17.45
N LEU A 127 -11.11 9.44 -17.06
CA LEU A 127 -11.51 10.84 -17.20
C LEU A 127 -11.20 11.44 -18.58
N GLY A 128 -10.54 10.68 -19.46
CA GLY A 128 -10.08 11.18 -20.76
C GLY A 128 -9.02 12.28 -20.65
N ARG A 129 -8.19 12.25 -19.59
CA ARG A 129 -7.17 13.26 -19.30
C ARG A 129 -5.78 12.70 -19.49
N ASP A 130 -4.96 13.45 -20.23
CA ASP A 130 -3.54 13.18 -20.36
C ASP A 130 -2.80 13.59 -19.10
N ILE A 131 -1.85 12.77 -18.69
CA ILE A 131 -1.00 13.00 -17.51
C ILE A 131 0.47 12.78 -17.82
N ASP A 132 1.30 13.51 -17.09
CA ASP A 132 2.76 13.31 -17.03
C ASP A 132 3.11 12.77 -15.64
N ILE A 133 3.54 11.51 -15.56
CA ILE A 133 3.79 10.82 -14.30
C ILE A 133 5.22 11.02 -13.83
N ILE A 134 5.34 11.51 -12.60
CA ILE A 134 6.59 11.63 -11.85
C ILE A 134 6.58 10.56 -10.76
N LYS A 135 7.28 9.45 -10.99
CA LYS A 135 7.35 8.36 -10.03
C LYS A 135 8.23 8.72 -8.85
N LEU A 136 7.64 8.78 -7.67
CA LEU A 136 8.33 8.98 -6.39
C LEU A 136 8.01 7.81 -5.44
N ASN A 137 8.94 7.49 -4.54
CA ASN A 137 8.79 6.37 -3.61
C ASN A 137 8.38 6.79 -2.19
N GLY A 138 8.40 8.07 -1.89
CA GLY A 138 8.02 8.63 -0.57
C GLY A 138 8.13 10.14 -0.55
N SER A 139 7.60 10.78 0.51
CA SER A 139 7.54 12.24 0.70
C SER A 139 6.98 12.96 -0.52
N ILE A 140 5.96 12.38 -1.13
CA ILE A 140 5.41 12.86 -2.40
C ILE A 140 4.70 14.20 -2.25
N GLU A 141 4.30 14.57 -1.03
CA GLU A 141 3.69 15.86 -0.68
C GLU A 141 4.60 17.04 -1.02
N LEU A 142 5.92 16.82 -1.04
CA LEU A 142 6.88 17.85 -1.44
C LEU A 142 6.76 18.22 -2.92
N ALA A 143 6.30 17.33 -3.77
CA ALA A 143 6.29 17.55 -5.20
C ALA A 143 5.44 18.76 -5.63
N PRO A 144 4.16 18.90 -5.21
CA PRO A 144 3.38 20.09 -5.54
C PRO A 144 3.88 21.35 -4.81
N ILE A 145 4.43 21.22 -3.60
CA ILE A 145 4.97 22.36 -2.85
C ILE A 145 6.13 23.01 -3.60
N LEU A 146 7.02 22.18 -4.13
CA LEU A 146 8.22 22.61 -4.85
C LEU A 146 7.97 22.85 -6.37
N GLY A 147 6.74 22.65 -6.84
CA GLY A 147 6.38 22.84 -8.24
C GLY A 147 6.88 21.73 -9.18
N LEU A 148 7.31 20.59 -8.63
CA LEU A 148 7.69 19.41 -9.40
C LEU A 148 6.47 18.78 -10.08
N SER A 149 5.32 18.72 -9.38
CA SER A 149 4.05 18.25 -9.93
C SER A 149 2.94 19.25 -9.66
N ASP A 150 1.83 19.08 -10.34
CA ASP A 150 0.61 19.86 -10.10
C ASP A 150 -0.20 19.25 -8.95
N VAL A 151 -0.29 17.94 -8.93
CA VAL A 151 -1.01 17.14 -7.94
C VAL A 151 -0.21 15.89 -7.54
N ILE A 152 -0.67 15.23 -6.49
CA ILE A 152 -0.23 13.89 -6.11
C ILE A 152 -1.40 12.92 -6.17
N VAL A 153 -1.11 11.65 -6.39
CA VAL A 153 -2.03 10.53 -6.18
C VAL A 153 -1.45 9.65 -5.08
N ASP A 154 -2.14 9.57 -3.96
CA ASP A 154 -1.68 8.76 -2.81
C ASP A 154 -2.84 8.26 -1.96
N ILE A 155 -2.49 7.34 -1.06
CA ILE A 155 -3.39 6.83 -0.04
C ILE A 155 -3.54 7.85 1.08
N VAL A 156 -4.78 8.13 1.44
CA VAL A 156 -5.12 8.97 2.56
C VAL A 156 -5.91 8.16 3.59
N GLU A 157 -5.38 8.05 4.80
CA GLU A 157 -6.06 7.46 5.96
C GLU A 157 -6.79 8.57 6.75
N SER A 158 -6.06 9.37 7.53
CA SER A 158 -6.62 10.49 8.31
C SER A 158 -6.55 11.84 7.61
N GLY A 159 -5.70 11.95 6.60
CA GLY A 159 -5.40 13.20 5.91
C GLY A 159 -4.53 14.19 6.69
N SER A 160 -3.96 13.78 7.82
CA SER A 160 -3.08 14.66 8.62
C SER A 160 -1.86 15.12 7.83
N THR A 161 -1.15 14.20 7.18
CA THR A 161 0.02 14.53 6.36
C THR A 161 -0.31 15.53 5.26
N ILE A 162 -1.44 15.37 4.59
CA ILE A 162 -1.90 16.29 3.54
C ILE A 162 -2.10 17.69 4.13
N ARG A 163 -2.83 17.81 5.25
CA ARG A 163 -3.10 19.10 5.90
C ARG A 163 -1.86 19.77 6.47
N GLU A 164 -0.98 19.00 7.13
CA GLU A 164 0.27 19.52 7.73
C GLU A 164 1.23 20.06 6.66
N ASN A 165 1.13 19.57 5.43
CA ASN A 165 1.91 20.06 4.29
C ASN A 165 1.16 21.09 3.42
N HIS A 166 0.10 21.72 3.95
CA HIS A 166 -0.67 22.75 3.26
C HIS A 166 -1.23 22.31 1.91
N LEU A 167 -1.60 21.04 1.82
CA LEU A 167 -2.32 20.46 0.69
C LEU A 167 -3.76 20.16 1.09
N LYS A 168 -4.62 20.00 0.10
CA LYS A 168 -5.99 19.51 0.29
C LYS A 168 -6.26 18.32 -0.61
N VAL A 169 -7.16 17.45 -0.18
CA VAL A 169 -7.75 16.43 -1.02
C VAL A 169 -8.66 17.13 -2.03
N LEU A 170 -8.37 16.95 -3.30
CA LEU A 170 -9.15 17.51 -4.42
C LEU A 170 -10.24 16.55 -4.85
N GLU A 171 -9.90 15.25 -4.85
CA GLU A 171 -10.81 14.18 -5.25
C GLU A 171 -10.49 12.90 -4.47
N GLU A 172 -11.54 12.18 -4.04
CA GLU A 172 -11.47 10.81 -3.54
C GLU A 172 -12.08 9.90 -4.61
N PHE A 173 -11.28 9.07 -5.28
CA PHE A 173 -11.77 8.34 -6.44
C PHE A 173 -11.81 6.82 -6.26
N LEU A 174 -11.11 6.30 -5.23
CA LEU A 174 -11.07 4.86 -5.00
C LEU A 174 -11.08 4.60 -3.49
N PRO A 175 -12.19 4.11 -2.93
CA PRO A 175 -12.17 3.61 -1.57
C PRO A 175 -11.30 2.35 -1.53
N ILE A 176 -10.14 2.48 -0.90
CA ILE A 176 -9.34 1.33 -0.48
C ILE A 176 -9.84 1.03 0.92
N SER A 177 -11.05 0.44 0.97
CA SER A 177 -11.72 0.23 2.24
C SER A 177 -10.87 -0.64 3.15
N ALA A 178 -11.06 -0.42 4.43
CA ALA A 178 -10.54 -1.25 5.51
C ALA A 178 -10.82 -2.74 5.36
N ASP A 179 -11.71 -3.05 4.47
CA ASP A 179 -12.21 -4.38 4.25
C ASP A 179 -11.30 -5.22 3.34
N ARG A 180 -10.10 -4.72 2.93
CA ARG A 180 -9.30 -5.46 1.96
C ARG A 180 -7.80 -5.39 2.19
N LYS A 181 -7.36 -5.93 3.29
CA LYS A 181 -6.01 -6.48 3.43
C LYS A 181 -6.11 -7.95 3.15
N SER A 182 -5.69 -8.31 1.95
CA SER A 182 -5.95 -9.63 1.41
C SER A 182 -4.89 -10.62 1.83
N VAL A 183 -5.33 -11.81 2.16
CA VAL A 183 -4.49 -13.00 2.18
C VAL A 183 -4.39 -13.46 0.73
N VAL A 184 -3.22 -13.53 0.20
CA VAL A 184 -2.92 -13.98 -1.16
C VAL A 184 -2.01 -15.18 -1.15
#